data_f198216c217e538dc91fbf5143649de0
#
_entry.id   f198216c217e538dc91fbf5143649de0
#
_cell.length_a   1.000
_cell.length_b   1.000
_cell.length_c   1.000
_cell.angle_alpha   90.00
_cell.angle_beta   90.00
_cell.angle_gamma   90.00
#
_symmetry.space_group_name_H-M   'P 1'
#
loop_
_entity.id
_entity.type
_entity.pdbx_description
1 polymer ?
#
loop_
_entity_poly.entity_id
_entity_poly.type
_entity_poly.pdbx_seq_one_letter_code
_entity_poly.pdbx_strand_id
1 'polypeptide(L)'
;MCRMSVVVLAAAAIGFGGLRAEAQTPSIWTDIMAKKKLTVCIVPSYQPYSWKDSKGEWQGFVAEMARNVASAMRVEPEFLETTFKTVVLDLQSAKCHAFFGFNATPERALAIDFSGPLYTLGFGFVNGKGWKAPGPGWADFNAPNIKICYPIGTSMEQQAKRWAPKAQHVALGTTDECILALQSGRVDTFLTAFLDSLVTKLKNPSVGELMFPTPSYALPSYAGMRLDADGRFQKFLQRWSEYNRANGNISEWLIGSLEQYGVPRESLPKDVQF
;
A
#
# COMPACT_ATOMS: atom_id res chain seq x y z
N MET A 1 69.81 1.78 -62.50
CA MET A 1 69.28 2.53 -61.35
C MET A 1 67.85 2.05 -61.09
N CYS A 2 67.67 1.11 -60.19
CA CYS A 2 66.43 0.45 -59.91
C CYS A 2 65.84 1.06 -58.63
N ARG A 3 64.71 1.71 -58.73
CA ARG A 3 63.93 2.27 -57.57
C ARG A 3 62.94 1.23 -57.07
N MET A 4 63.26 0.70 -55.89
CA MET A 4 62.33 -0.16 -55.14
C MET A 4 61.31 0.72 -54.40
N SER A 5 60.04 0.55 -54.76
CA SER A 5 58.91 1.17 -54.05
C SER A 5 58.46 0.25 -52.92
N VAL A 6 58.53 0.73 -51.70
CA VAL A 6 58.03 0.07 -50.48
C VAL A 6 56.55 0.38 -50.32
N VAL A 7 55.71 -0.63 -50.39
CA VAL A 7 54.26 -0.53 -50.08
C VAL A 7 54.09 -0.81 -48.60
N VAL A 8 53.63 0.22 -47.85
CA VAL A 8 53.27 0.09 -46.43
C VAL A 8 51.78 -0.33 -46.37
N LEU A 9 51.52 -1.56 -45.98
CA LEU A 9 50.16 -1.97 -45.61
C LEU A 9 49.81 -1.44 -44.21
N ALA A 10 48.85 -0.52 -44.13
CA ALA A 10 48.24 -0.12 -42.87
C ALA A 10 47.14 -1.11 -42.51
N ALA A 11 47.35 -1.90 -41.46
CA ALA A 11 46.34 -2.78 -40.88
C ALA A 11 45.38 -1.92 -40.01
N ALA A 12 44.13 -1.75 -40.51
CA ALA A 12 43.04 -1.14 -39.75
C ALA A 12 42.52 -2.14 -38.71
N ALA A 13 42.85 -1.91 -37.43
CA ALA A 13 42.26 -2.62 -36.30
C ALA A 13 40.80 -2.15 -36.11
N ILE A 14 39.87 -2.95 -36.59
CA ILE A 14 38.42 -2.76 -36.30
C ILE A 14 38.22 -3.18 -34.83
N GLY A 15 38.19 -2.17 -33.93
CA GLY A 15 37.81 -2.36 -32.55
C GLY A 15 36.32 -2.76 -32.47
N PHE A 16 36.02 -4.02 -32.18
CA PHE A 16 34.72 -4.46 -31.74
C PHE A 16 34.44 -3.83 -30.38
N GLY A 17 33.83 -2.65 -30.37
CA GLY A 17 33.20 -2.07 -29.20
C GLY A 17 32.07 -3.00 -28.79
N GLY A 18 32.33 -3.85 -27.79
CA GLY A 18 31.27 -4.67 -27.20
C GLY A 18 30.18 -3.76 -26.59
N LEU A 19 29.07 -3.65 -27.29
CA LEU A 19 27.83 -3.15 -26.72
C LEU A 19 27.54 -4.01 -25.49
N ARG A 20 27.84 -3.52 -24.29
CA ARG A 20 27.29 -4.10 -23.07
C ARG A 20 25.78 -3.94 -23.19
N ALA A 21 25.09 -5.01 -23.53
CA ALA A 21 23.67 -5.09 -23.35
C ALA A 21 23.41 -4.86 -21.86
N GLU A 22 22.88 -3.70 -21.49
CA GLU A 22 22.28 -3.53 -20.18
C GLU A 22 21.24 -4.63 -20.03
N ALA A 23 21.44 -5.50 -19.04
CA ALA A 23 20.51 -6.57 -18.75
C ALA A 23 19.16 -5.91 -18.40
N GLN A 24 18.23 -5.88 -19.37
CA GLN A 24 16.89 -5.37 -19.13
C GLN A 24 16.27 -6.14 -17.96
N THR A 25 15.78 -5.41 -16.97
CA THR A 25 15.00 -6.03 -15.88
C THR A 25 13.88 -6.88 -16.50
N PRO A 26 13.81 -8.19 -16.20
CA PRO A 26 12.78 -9.03 -16.78
C PRO A 26 11.39 -8.52 -16.47
N SER A 27 10.40 -8.78 -17.32
CA SER A 27 9.01 -8.40 -16.98
C SER A 27 8.58 -9.04 -15.67
N ILE A 28 7.65 -8.40 -14.96
CA ILE A 28 7.15 -8.92 -13.68
C ILE A 28 6.65 -10.36 -13.86
N TRP A 29 5.86 -10.60 -14.91
CA TRP A 29 5.36 -11.94 -15.21
C TRP A 29 6.46 -12.97 -15.42
N THR A 30 7.45 -12.63 -16.22
CA THR A 30 8.57 -13.53 -16.52
C THR A 30 9.40 -13.83 -15.27
N ASP A 31 9.64 -12.81 -14.42
CA ASP A 31 10.39 -12.98 -13.17
C ASP A 31 9.66 -13.91 -12.20
N ILE A 32 8.36 -13.68 -11.97
CA ILE A 32 7.52 -14.53 -11.11
C ILE A 32 7.54 -15.98 -11.59
N MET A 33 7.33 -16.20 -12.90
CA MET A 33 7.24 -17.55 -13.48
C MET A 33 8.57 -18.29 -13.48
N ALA A 34 9.68 -17.58 -13.70
CA ALA A 34 11.02 -18.17 -13.66
C ALA A 34 11.44 -18.54 -12.23
N LYS A 35 11.17 -17.67 -11.26
CA LYS A 35 11.52 -17.88 -9.86
C LYS A 35 10.53 -18.79 -9.11
N LYS A 36 9.34 -19.03 -9.67
CA LYS A 36 8.22 -19.68 -9.00
C LYS A 36 7.83 -19.01 -7.68
N LYS A 37 8.00 -17.70 -7.61
CA LYS A 37 7.74 -16.88 -6.42
C LYS A 37 7.04 -15.58 -6.77
N LEU A 38 6.00 -15.25 -5.99
CA LEU A 38 5.37 -13.94 -5.96
C LEU A 38 5.83 -13.19 -4.72
N THR A 39 6.77 -12.25 -4.86
CA THR A 39 7.19 -11.38 -3.76
C THR A 39 6.25 -10.21 -3.62
N VAL A 40 5.59 -10.07 -2.47
CA VAL A 40 4.64 -9.01 -2.15
C VAL A 40 5.22 -8.14 -1.06
N CYS A 41 5.31 -6.83 -1.32
CA CYS A 41 5.61 -5.85 -0.30
C CYS A 41 4.44 -5.74 0.68
N ILE A 42 4.72 -5.69 1.98
CA ILE A 42 3.71 -5.69 3.03
C ILE A 42 4.14 -4.80 4.20
N VAL A 43 3.19 -4.04 4.76
CA VAL A 43 3.46 -3.17 5.92
C VAL A 43 3.15 -3.95 7.19
N PRO A 44 4.09 -4.10 8.13
CA PRO A 44 3.81 -4.69 9.44
C PRO A 44 2.96 -3.74 10.30
N SER A 45 2.27 -4.27 11.30
CA SER A 45 1.50 -3.49 12.29
C SER A 45 0.45 -2.55 11.68
N TYR A 46 -0.29 -3.01 10.67
CA TYR A 46 -1.38 -2.26 10.03
C TYR A 46 -2.67 -3.09 10.03
N GLN A 47 -3.21 -3.30 11.21
CA GLN A 47 -4.40 -4.13 11.42
C GLN A 47 -5.69 -3.42 10.96
N PRO A 48 -6.65 -4.12 10.37
CA PRO A 48 -6.71 -5.55 10.06
C PRO A 48 -6.12 -5.91 8.68
N TYR A 49 -5.39 -4.99 8.04
CA TYR A 49 -4.83 -5.16 6.70
C TYR A 49 -3.70 -6.18 6.68
N SER A 50 -2.70 -5.99 7.53
CA SER A 50 -1.54 -6.86 7.63
C SER A 50 -0.81 -6.71 8.97
N TRP A 51 -0.40 -7.83 9.54
CA TRP A 51 0.41 -7.90 10.76
C TRP A 51 1.09 -9.25 10.87
N LYS A 52 2.06 -9.36 11.78
CA LYS A 52 2.62 -10.65 12.18
C LYS A 52 1.99 -11.13 13.47
N ASP A 53 1.65 -12.42 13.52
CA ASP A 53 1.22 -13.07 14.75
C ASP A 53 2.41 -13.38 15.68
N SER A 54 2.14 -14.03 16.80
CA SER A 54 3.15 -14.41 17.80
C SER A 54 4.18 -15.44 17.28
N LYS A 55 3.89 -16.09 16.15
CA LYS A 55 4.80 -17.06 15.50
C LYS A 55 5.61 -16.39 14.37
N GLY A 56 5.36 -15.10 14.11
CA GLY A 56 5.98 -14.37 13.01
C GLY A 56 5.31 -14.58 11.66
N GLU A 57 4.15 -15.24 11.62
CA GLU A 57 3.41 -15.51 10.40
C GLU A 57 2.56 -14.29 10.00
N TRP A 58 2.54 -13.98 8.70
CA TRP A 58 1.76 -12.89 8.18
C TRP A 58 0.26 -13.19 8.23
N GLN A 59 -0.50 -12.29 8.80
CA GLN A 59 -1.95 -12.31 8.95
C GLN A 59 -2.57 -11.07 8.29
N GLY A 60 -3.91 -11.09 8.16
CA GLY A 60 -4.68 -9.99 7.59
C GLY A 60 -5.07 -10.24 6.14
N PHE A 61 -6.12 -9.53 5.70
CA PHE A 61 -6.69 -9.78 4.39
C PHE A 61 -5.75 -9.45 3.22
N VAL A 62 -4.76 -8.58 3.42
CA VAL A 62 -3.70 -8.32 2.44
C VAL A 62 -2.84 -9.57 2.23
N ALA A 63 -2.49 -10.28 3.31
CA ALA A 63 -1.76 -11.53 3.23
C ALA A 63 -2.59 -12.63 2.54
N GLU A 64 -3.90 -12.69 2.82
CA GLU A 64 -4.81 -13.63 2.16
C GLU A 64 -4.94 -13.36 0.66
N MET A 65 -5.09 -12.08 0.26
CA MET A 65 -5.07 -11.71 -1.15
C MET A 65 -3.77 -12.14 -1.85
N ALA A 66 -2.62 -11.90 -1.23
CA ALA A 66 -1.33 -12.29 -1.78
C ALA A 66 -1.20 -13.81 -1.95
N ARG A 67 -1.62 -14.59 -0.94
CA ARG A 67 -1.65 -16.06 -1.01
C ARG A 67 -2.57 -16.57 -2.12
N ASN A 68 -3.74 -15.97 -2.27
CA ASN A 68 -4.69 -16.35 -3.31
C ASN A 68 -4.15 -16.05 -4.73
N VAL A 69 -3.53 -14.88 -4.93
CA VAL A 69 -2.85 -14.55 -6.20
C VAL A 69 -1.74 -15.54 -6.50
N ALA A 70 -0.87 -15.85 -5.52
CA ALA A 70 0.22 -16.81 -5.70
C ALA A 70 -0.30 -18.21 -6.04
N SER A 71 -1.34 -18.68 -5.36
CA SER A 71 -2.02 -19.94 -5.63
C SER A 71 -2.59 -19.98 -7.06
N ALA A 72 -3.29 -18.92 -7.49
CA ALA A 72 -3.83 -18.82 -8.85
C ALA A 72 -2.73 -18.85 -9.92
N MET A 73 -1.56 -18.29 -9.64
CA MET A 73 -0.38 -18.33 -10.51
C MET A 73 0.43 -19.64 -10.37
N ARG A 74 0.11 -20.50 -9.41
CA ARG A 74 0.85 -21.74 -9.07
C ARG A 74 2.31 -21.45 -8.70
N VAL A 75 2.51 -20.46 -7.85
CA VAL A 75 3.81 -20.04 -7.33
C VAL A 75 3.73 -19.85 -5.80
N GLU A 76 4.87 -19.77 -5.13
CA GLU A 76 4.94 -19.54 -3.69
C GLU A 76 4.82 -18.04 -3.37
N PRO A 77 4.04 -17.64 -2.36
CA PRO A 77 4.02 -16.28 -1.86
C PRO A 77 5.26 -16.00 -1.00
N GLU A 78 5.88 -14.86 -1.22
CA GLU A 78 6.97 -14.35 -0.41
C GLU A 78 6.62 -12.93 0.04
N PHE A 79 6.86 -12.60 1.32
CA PHE A 79 6.52 -11.29 1.86
C PHE A 79 7.78 -10.50 2.20
N LEU A 80 7.84 -9.27 1.68
CA LEU A 80 8.91 -8.31 1.95
C LEU A 80 8.37 -7.14 2.76
N GLU A 81 8.91 -6.91 3.94
CA GLU A 81 8.52 -5.77 4.77
C GLU A 81 8.89 -4.44 4.10
N THR A 82 7.95 -3.51 4.17
CA THR A 82 8.10 -2.15 3.65
C THR A 82 7.36 -1.14 4.52
N THR A 83 7.41 0.13 4.14
CA THR A 83 6.64 1.21 4.75
C THR A 83 5.86 1.97 3.68
N PHE A 84 4.82 2.70 4.05
CA PHE A 84 4.09 3.55 3.10
C PHE A 84 4.99 4.60 2.44
N LYS A 85 6.06 5.02 3.12
CA LYS A 85 7.04 5.98 2.60
C LYS A 85 7.92 5.38 1.49
N THR A 86 8.27 4.10 1.57
CA THR A 86 9.28 3.46 0.70
C THR A 86 8.70 2.54 -0.36
N VAL A 87 7.47 2.06 -0.18
CA VAL A 87 6.90 0.99 -1.01
C VAL A 87 6.82 1.32 -2.52
N VAL A 88 6.63 2.58 -2.90
CA VAL A 88 6.66 2.97 -4.32
C VAL A 88 8.05 2.74 -4.91
N LEU A 89 9.10 3.13 -4.19
CA LEU A 89 10.49 2.89 -4.60
C LEU A 89 10.85 1.40 -4.59
N ASP A 90 10.32 0.63 -3.65
CA ASP A 90 10.54 -0.82 -3.58
C ASP A 90 9.92 -1.54 -4.79
N LEU A 91 8.73 -1.11 -5.23
CA LEU A 91 8.10 -1.58 -6.46
C LEU A 91 8.93 -1.19 -7.70
N GLN A 92 9.30 0.09 -7.83
CA GLN A 92 10.08 0.60 -8.97
C GLN A 92 11.43 -0.10 -9.11
N SER A 93 12.09 -0.40 -7.99
CA SER A 93 13.38 -1.10 -7.96
C SER A 93 13.26 -2.62 -8.04
N ALA A 94 12.06 -3.14 -8.32
CA ALA A 94 11.77 -4.57 -8.46
C ALA A 94 12.13 -5.42 -7.23
N LYS A 95 12.15 -4.83 -6.01
CA LYS A 95 12.32 -5.59 -4.77
C LYS A 95 11.11 -6.47 -4.48
N CYS A 96 9.92 -6.02 -4.88
CA CYS A 96 8.70 -6.82 -4.86
C CYS A 96 7.89 -6.62 -6.13
N HIS A 97 6.99 -7.56 -6.40
CA HIS A 97 6.17 -7.58 -7.61
C HIS A 97 4.88 -6.79 -7.45
N ALA A 98 4.31 -6.80 -6.23
CA ALA A 98 3.05 -6.13 -5.93
C ALA A 98 3.00 -5.60 -4.50
N PHE A 99 2.09 -4.64 -4.27
CA PHE A 99 1.63 -4.19 -2.95
C PHE A 99 0.11 -4.06 -2.99
N PHE A 100 -0.62 -4.70 -2.07
CA PHE A 100 -2.08 -4.64 -2.01
C PHE A 100 -2.55 -3.57 -1.03
N GLY A 101 -3.59 -2.81 -1.41
CA GLY A 101 -4.20 -1.80 -0.54
C GLY A 101 -3.75 -0.36 -0.81
N PHE A 102 -3.25 -0.07 -2.01
CA PHE A 102 -2.97 1.29 -2.45
C PHE A 102 -4.20 2.03 -2.93
N ASN A 103 -4.37 3.28 -2.49
CA ASN A 103 -5.19 4.22 -3.22
C ASN A 103 -4.37 4.75 -4.42
N ALA A 104 -4.95 4.71 -5.62
CA ALA A 104 -4.31 5.16 -6.85
C ALA A 104 -4.38 6.70 -6.94
N THR A 105 -3.50 7.39 -6.21
CA THR A 105 -3.40 8.84 -6.34
C THR A 105 -2.73 9.21 -7.67
N PRO A 106 -3.01 10.40 -8.24
CA PRO A 106 -2.38 10.85 -9.49
C PRO A 106 -0.85 10.76 -9.45
N GLU A 107 -0.23 11.15 -8.32
CA GLU A 107 1.22 11.11 -8.15
C GLU A 107 1.77 9.69 -8.20
N ARG A 108 1.06 8.73 -7.58
CA ARG A 108 1.45 7.32 -7.63
C ARG A 108 1.25 6.74 -9.03
N ALA A 109 0.18 7.14 -9.74
CA ALA A 109 -0.11 6.67 -11.09
C ALA A 109 0.93 7.14 -12.15
N LEU A 110 1.70 8.18 -11.85
CA LEU A 110 2.87 8.56 -12.66
C LEU A 110 4.08 7.63 -12.45
N ALA A 111 4.12 6.91 -11.34
CA ALA A 111 5.29 6.16 -10.90
C ALA A 111 5.13 4.64 -10.97
N ILE A 112 3.90 4.15 -10.85
CA ILE A 112 3.54 2.72 -10.80
C ILE A 112 2.21 2.45 -11.49
N ASP A 113 1.98 1.19 -11.89
CA ASP A 113 0.71 0.70 -12.40
C ASP A 113 -0.19 0.14 -11.30
N PHE A 114 -1.47 -0.01 -11.61
CA PHE A 114 -2.49 -0.52 -10.70
C PHE A 114 -3.33 -1.63 -11.34
N SER A 115 -3.83 -2.53 -10.50
CA SER A 115 -4.87 -3.52 -10.85
C SER A 115 -6.25 -2.87 -11.07
N GLY A 116 -7.29 -3.66 -11.24
CA GLY A 116 -8.66 -3.23 -10.94
C GLY A 116 -8.86 -2.96 -9.45
N PRO A 117 -9.95 -2.24 -9.06
CA PRO A 117 -10.23 -1.95 -7.66
C PRO A 117 -10.45 -3.24 -6.85
N LEU A 118 -9.93 -3.26 -5.62
CA LEU A 118 -10.07 -4.37 -4.67
C LEU A 118 -11.25 -4.15 -3.73
N TYR A 119 -11.24 -3.03 -3.03
CA TYR A 119 -12.27 -2.61 -2.08
C TYR A 119 -12.31 -1.08 -2.00
N THR A 120 -13.33 -0.53 -1.37
CA THR A 120 -13.47 0.93 -1.18
C THR A 120 -13.73 1.21 0.29
N LEU A 121 -12.87 2.01 0.93
CA LEU A 121 -12.96 2.35 2.34
C LEU A 121 -12.77 3.85 2.56
N GLY A 122 -13.47 4.35 3.57
CA GLY A 122 -13.36 5.72 4.05
C GLY A 122 -12.23 5.93 5.05
N PHE A 123 -12.29 7.06 5.72
CA PHE A 123 -11.34 7.49 6.73
C PHE A 123 -12.05 7.63 8.08
N GLY A 124 -11.27 7.45 9.16
CA GLY A 124 -11.72 7.66 10.52
C GLY A 124 -10.70 8.47 11.32
N PHE A 125 -11.20 9.27 12.23
CA PHE A 125 -10.40 9.93 13.27
C PHE A 125 -10.52 9.14 14.58
N VAL A 126 -9.40 8.81 15.18
CA VAL A 126 -9.30 8.29 16.54
C VAL A 126 -8.89 9.45 17.42
N ASN A 127 -9.73 9.89 18.31
CA ASN A 127 -9.48 11.05 19.15
C ASN A 127 -8.64 10.71 20.39
N GLY A 128 -7.90 11.66 20.91
CA GLY A 128 -7.20 11.55 22.19
C GLY A 128 -8.17 11.42 23.36
N LYS A 129 -7.72 10.80 24.47
CA LYS A 129 -8.54 10.62 25.66
C LYS A 129 -9.03 11.96 26.20
N GLY A 130 -10.35 12.11 26.31
CA GLY A 130 -10.98 13.34 26.81
C GLY A 130 -10.96 14.53 25.84
N TRP A 131 -10.29 14.40 24.70
CA TRP A 131 -10.37 15.43 23.67
C TRP A 131 -11.68 15.26 22.87
N LYS A 132 -12.38 16.38 22.69
CA LYS A 132 -13.66 16.40 21.96
C LYS A 132 -13.45 17.04 20.59
N ALA A 133 -13.82 16.32 19.55
CA ALA A 133 -13.84 16.87 18.19
C ALA A 133 -14.74 18.12 18.15
N PRO A 134 -14.32 19.19 17.49
CA PRO A 134 -15.10 20.43 17.41
C PRO A 134 -16.43 20.27 16.66
N GLY A 135 -16.52 19.27 15.79
CA GLY A 135 -17.68 18.94 15.00
C GLY A 135 -17.44 17.71 14.11
N PRO A 136 -18.45 17.26 13.34
CA PRO A 136 -18.37 16.06 12.53
C PRO A 136 -17.73 16.27 11.14
N GLY A 137 -17.48 17.53 10.75
CA GLY A 137 -17.03 17.85 9.40
C GLY A 137 -15.51 17.97 9.30
N TRP A 138 -14.97 17.76 8.12
CA TRP A 138 -13.55 18.01 7.83
C TRP A 138 -13.15 19.46 8.17
N ALA A 139 -14.04 20.41 7.91
CA ALA A 139 -13.82 21.83 8.20
C ALA A 139 -13.63 22.11 9.69
N ASP A 140 -14.23 21.32 10.56
CA ASP A 140 -14.13 21.48 12.01
C ASP A 140 -12.71 21.15 12.52
N PHE A 141 -11.98 20.30 11.80
CA PHE A 141 -10.58 19.99 12.11
C PHE A 141 -9.58 20.99 11.53
N ASN A 142 -10.03 21.94 10.71
CA ASN A 142 -9.18 22.91 10.02
C ASN A 142 -8.87 24.15 10.90
N ALA A 143 -8.28 23.92 12.06
CA ALA A 143 -7.93 24.99 13.00
C ALA A 143 -6.46 24.87 13.48
N PRO A 144 -5.75 26.01 13.66
CA PRO A 144 -4.30 26.01 13.95
C PRO A 144 -3.92 25.43 15.33
N ASN A 145 -4.88 25.24 16.21
CA ASN A 145 -4.70 24.63 17.52
C ASN A 145 -4.98 23.12 17.52
N ILE A 146 -5.36 22.50 16.39
CA ILE A 146 -5.62 21.06 16.30
C ILE A 146 -4.41 20.34 15.70
N LYS A 147 -3.93 19.31 16.37
CA LYS A 147 -2.81 18.47 15.97
C LYS A 147 -3.33 17.15 15.41
N ILE A 148 -3.18 16.94 14.11
CA ILE A 148 -3.61 15.73 13.41
C ILE A 148 -2.40 14.86 13.11
N CYS A 149 -2.35 13.63 13.65
CA CYS A 149 -1.36 12.62 13.30
C CYS A 149 -1.85 11.76 12.13
N TYR A 150 -0.91 11.31 11.30
CA TYR A 150 -1.12 10.31 10.25
C TYR A 150 0.21 9.67 9.86
N PRO A 151 0.22 8.45 9.30
CA PRO A 151 1.44 7.85 8.77
C PRO A 151 1.86 8.56 7.47
N ILE A 152 3.15 8.91 7.39
CA ILE A 152 3.72 9.60 6.24
C ILE A 152 3.64 8.74 4.97
N GLY A 153 3.43 9.36 3.82
CA GLY A 153 3.35 8.68 2.52
C GLY A 153 2.00 8.00 2.24
N THR A 154 0.99 8.24 3.10
CA THR A 154 -0.35 7.67 2.95
C THR A 154 -1.33 8.64 2.28
N SER A 155 -2.48 8.13 1.85
CA SER A 155 -3.60 8.97 1.40
C SER A 155 -4.20 9.80 2.54
N MET A 156 -4.04 9.38 3.81
CA MET A 156 -4.45 10.14 4.98
C MET A 156 -3.70 11.47 5.08
N GLU A 157 -2.40 11.46 4.79
CA GLU A 157 -1.60 12.68 4.68
C GLU A 157 -2.19 13.65 3.64
N GLN A 158 -2.52 13.13 2.45
CA GLN A 158 -3.11 13.96 1.39
C GLN A 158 -4.48 14.51 1.79
N GLN A 159 -5.34 13.69 2.41
CA GLN A 159 -6.66 14.12 2.89
C GLN A 159 -6.54 15.16 4.00
N ALA A 160 -5.67 14.96 4.98
CA ALA A 160 -5.45 15.92 6.06
C ALA A 160 -4.99 17.28 5.51
N LYS A 161 -3.99 17.28 4.63
CA LYS A 161 -3.47 18.52 4.02
C LYS A 161 -4.51 19.23 3.13
N ARG A 162 -5.37 18.45 2.45
CA ARG A 162 -6.42 19.01 1.59
C ARG A 162 -7.55 19.63 2.39
N TRP A 163 -8.05 18.95 3.42
CA TRP A 163 -9.28 19.31 4.09
C TRP A 163 -9.09 20.08 5.41
N ALA A 164 -7.90 19.96 6.01
CA ALA A 164 -7.53 20.65 7.23
C ALA A 164 -6.16 21.36 7.10
N PRO A 165 -5.94 22.21 6.06
CA PRO A 165 -4.63 22.81 5.78
C PRO A 165 -4.11 23.74 6.89
N LYS A 166 -4.98 24.24 7.77
CA LYS A 166 -4.59 25.12 8.90
C LYS A 166 -4.21 24.32 10.15
N ALA A 167 -4.57 23.03 10.22
CA ALA A 167 -4.22 22.18 11.35
C ALA A 167 -2.71 21.96 11.46
N GLN A 168 -2.23 21.59 12.63
CA GLN A 168 -0.85 21.17 12.84
C GLN A 168 -0.71 19.70 12.39
N HIS A 169 0.09 19.46 11.36
CA HIS A 169 0.29 18.13 10.79
C HIS A 169 1.47 17.44 11.45
N VAL A 170 1.23 16.29 12.06
CA VAL A 170 2.24 15.43 12.68
C VAL A 170 2.34 14.14 11.88
N ALA A 171 3.22 14.13 10.87
CA ALA A 171 3.49 12.96 10.05
C ALA A 171 4.51 12.05 10.76
N LEU A 172 4.13 10.81 11.06
CA LEU A 172 4.99 9.80 11.70
C LEU A 172 5.22 8.60 10.76
N GLY A 173 6.19 7.75 11.10
CA GLY A 173 6.61 6.64 10.25
C GLY A 173 5.58 5.51 10.17
N THR A 174 4.88 5.26 11.27
CA THR A 174 3.99 4.10 11.45
C THR A 174 2.67 4.47 12.14
N THR A 175 1.67 3.58 12.01
CA THR A 175 0.42 3.64 12.78
C THR A 175 0.69 3.58 14.28
N ASP A 176 1.58 2.68 14.72
CA ASP A 176 1.89 2.51 16.15
C ASP A 176 2.49 3.79 16.75
N GLU A 177 3.35 4.51 16.02
CA GLU A 177 3.88 5.81 16.46
C GLU A 177 2.77 6.86 16.61
N CYS A 178 1.78 6.88 15.70
CA CYS A 178 0.62 7.77 15.82
C CYS A 178 -0.25 7.40 17.04
N ILE A 179 -0.46 6.12 17.32
CA ILE A 179 -1.19 5.65 18.50
C ILE A 179 -0.47 6.08 19.78
N LEU A 180 0.85 5.92 19.85
CA LEU A 180 1.66 6.36 21.00
C LEU A 180 1.60 7.88 21.18
N ALA A 181 1.67 8.64 20.08
CA ALA A 181 1.54 10.11 20.14
C ALA A 181 0.15 10.54 20.62
N LEU A 182 -0.90 9.81 20.24
CA LEU A 182 -2.27 10.04 20.70
C LEU A 182 -2.43 9.73 22.18
N GLN A 183 -1.93 8.58 22.64
CA GLN A 183 -1.99 8.14 24.04
C GLN A 183 -1.22 9.07 24.99
N SER A 184 -0.10 9.62 24.54
CA SER A 184 0.72 10.58 25.32
C SER A 184 0.19 12.01 25.28
N GLY A 185 -0.89 12.30 24.55
CA GLY A 185 -1.45 13.65 24.38
C GLY A 185 -0.57 14.58 23.52
N ARG A 186 0.40 14.04 22.80
CA ARG A 186 1.24 14.81 21.86
C ARG A 186 0.45 15.30 20.65
N VAL A 187 -0.61 14.58 20.28
CA VAL A 187 -1.56 14.91 19.21
C VAL A 187 -2.99 14.80 19.72
N ASP A 188 -3.90 15.55 19.10
CA ASP A 188 -5.30 15.58 19.47
C ASP A 188 -6.11 14.46 18.84
N THR A 189 -5.75 14.12 17.62
CA THR A 189 -6.46 13.09 16.84
C THR A 189 -5.51 12.38 15.87
N PHE A 190 -5.83 11.13 15.55
CA PHE A 190 -5.13 10.28 14.60
C PHE A 190 -6.08 9.97 13.43
N LEU A 191 -5.73 10.45 12.23
CA LEU A 191 -6.44 10.17 10.99
C LEU A 191 -5.88 8.90 10.36
N THR A 192 -6.76 7.90 10.16
CA THR A 192 -6.40 6.63 9.56
C THR A 192 -7.51 6.08 8.68
N ALA A 193 -7.33 4.88 8.11
CA ALA A 193 -8.38 4.19 7.37
C ALA A 193 -9.50 3.72 8.31
N PHE A 194 -10.72 3.66 7.79
CA PHE A 194 -11.90 3.30 8.56
C PHE A 194 -11.71 2.04 9.42
N LEU A 195 -11.27 0.93 8.83
CA LEU A 195 -11.09 -0.34 9.55
C LEU A 195 -9.99 -0.29 10.60
N ASP A 196 -8.88 0.41 10.29
CA ASP A 196 -7.79 0.60 11.24
C ASP A 196 -8.25 1.43 12.45
N SER A 197 -9.11 2.44 12.24
CA SER A 197 -9.68 3.22 13.34
C SER A 197 -10.51 2.35 14.30
N LEU A 198 -11.31 1.42 13.76
CA LEU A 198 -12.09 0.47 14.57
C LEU A 198 -11.18 -0.44 15.40
N VAL A 199 -10.20 -1.09 14.76
CA VAL A 199 -9.26 -1.99 15.45
C VAL A 199 -8.39 -1.21 16.44
N THR A 200 -7.95 0.01 16.10
CA THR A 200 -7.21 0.88 17.03
C THR A 200 -8.00 1.14 18.30
N LYS A 201 -9.29 1.47 18.20
CA LYS A 201 -10.15 1.68 19.36
C LYS A 201 -10.35 0.41 20.18
N LEU A 202 -10.56 -0.74 19.53
CA LEU A 202 -10.72 -2.02 20.21
C LEU A 202 -9.47 -2.43 21.00
N LYS A 203 -8.30 -2.29 20.41
CA LYS A 203 -7.02 -2.63 21.05
C LYS A 203 -6.59 -1.62 22.11
N ASN A 204 -7.04 -0.38 22.01
CA ASN A 204 -6.68 0.73 22.88
C ASN A 204 -7.95 1.38 23.46
N PRO A 205 -8.66 0.73 24.41
CA PRO A 205 -9.90 1.28 24.97
C PRO A 205 -9.73 2.65 25.62
N SER A 206 -8.49 2.99 26.02
CA SER A 206 -8.15 4.26 26.65
C SER A 206 -8.10 5.46 25.71
N VAL A 207 -8.06 5.28 24.38
CA VAL A 207 -8.18 6.40 23.44
C VAL A 207 -9.60 6.96 23.47
N GLY A 208 -9.78 8.17 22.95
CA GLY A 208 -11.09 8.83 22.89
C GLY A 208 -12.04 8.21 21.90
N GLU A 209 -13.08 8.95 21.55
CA GLU A 209 -14.13 8.51 20.63
C GLU A 209 -13.64 8.46 19.20
N LEU A 210 -14.23 7.54 18.43
CA LEU A 210 -14.08 7.50 16.97
C LEU A 210 -14.98 8.59 16.36
N MET A 211 -14.49 9.18 15.27
CA MET A 211 -15.28 10.08 14.47
C MET A 211 -15.07 9.80 12.99
N PHE A 212 -16.15 9.75 12.25
CA PHE A 212 -16.15 9.57 10.80
C PHE A 212 -16.57 10.88 10.15
N PRO A 213 -15.65 11.52 9.38
CA PRO A 213 -15.89 12.88 8.92
C PRO A 213 -17.04 12.95 7.89
N THR A 214 -17.80 14.04 7.97
CA THR A 214 -18.88 14.36 7.03
C THR A 214 -18.46 15.54 6.13
N PRO A 215 -18.62 15.45 4.79
CA PRO A 215 -19.05 14.27 4.04
C PRO A 215 -18.06 13.12 4.13
N SER A 216 -18.55 11.88 4.11
CA SER A 216 -17.69 10.70 4.11
C SER A 216 -17.12 10.50 2.71
N TYR A 217 -15.82 10.68 2.58
CA TYR A 217 -15.10 10.32 1.36
C TYR A 217 -14.53 8.92 1.51
N ALA A 218 -14.67 8.12 0.46
CA ALA A 218 -14.10 6.79 0.38
C ALA A 218 -13.27 6.67 -0.90
N LEU A 219 -12.12 6.05 -0.78
CA LEU A 219 -11.21 5.85 -1.91
C LEU A 219 -11.14 4.36 -2.24
N PRO A 220 -11.20 4.00 -3.53
CA PRO A 220 -10.92 2.64 -3.93
C PRO A 220 -9.45 2.30 -3.73
N SER A 221 -9.22 1.07 -3.32
CA SER A 221 -7.89 0.50 -3.10
C SER A 221 -7.59 -0.51 -4.20
N TYR A 222 -6.32 -0.62 -4.58
CA TYR A 222 -5.82 -1.41 -5.70
C TYR A 222 -4.59 -2.21 -5.28
N ALA A 223 -4.18 -3.16 -6.10
CA ALA A 223 -2.81 -3.65 -6.06
C ALA A 223 -1.93 -2.76 -6.95
N GLY A 224 -0.86 -2.23 -6.38
CA GLY A 224 0.18 -1.48 -7.11
C GLY A 224 1.31 -2.39 -7.56
N MET A 225 1.91 -2.08 -8.71
CA MET A 225 3.06 -2.77 -9.27
C MET A 225 3.94 -1.77 -10.05
N ARG A 226 5.21 -2.08 -10.29
CA ARG A 226 6.04 -1.22 -11.14
C ARG A 226 5.48 -1.13 -12.56
N LEU A 227 5.83 -0.07 -13.26
CA LEU A 227 5.54 0.04 -14.69
C LEU A 227 6.22 -1.13 -15.43
N ASP A 228 5.45 -1.82 -16.28
CA ASP A 228 5.95 -2.98 -17.02
C ASP A 228 5.32 -3.03 -18.43
N ALA A 229 6.16 -2.85 -19.44
CA ALA A 229 5.71 -2.86 -20.84
C ALA A 229 5.05 -4.18 -21.29
N ASP A 230 5.35 -5.30 -20.63
CA ASP A 230 4.69 -6.59 -20.88
C ASP A 230 3.18 -6.54 -20.55
N GLY A 231 2.82 -5.89 -19.47
CA GLY A 231 1.42 -5.69 -19.03
C GLY A 231 0.66 -6.97 -18.64
N ARG A 232 1.23 -8.19 -18.79
CA ARG A 232 0.53 -9.45 -18.46
C ARG A 232 0.15 -9.54 -17.00
N PHE A 233 1.04 -9.14 -16.09
CA PHE A 233 0.78 -9.19 -14.66
C PHE A 233 -0.31 -8.21 -14.24
N GLN A 234 -0.30 -7.00 -14.79
CA GLN A 234 -1.36 -6.00 -14.56
C GLN A 234 -2.72 -6.51 -15.02
N LYS A 235 -2.80 -7.03 -16.26
CA LYS A 235 -4.05 -7.58 -16.82
C LYS A 235 -4.56 -8.78 -16.00
N PHE A 236 -3.65 -9.64 -15.55
CA PHE A 236 -4.01 -10.78 -14.69
C PHE A 236 -4.58 -10.26 -13.36
N LEU A 237 -3.92 -9.34 -12.67
CA LEU A 237 -4.41 -8.78 -11.41
C LEU A 237 -5.73 -8.02 -11.59
N GLN A 238 -5.94 -7.35 -12.72
CA GLN A 238 -7.23 -6.73 -13.03
C GLN A 238 -8.35 -7.78 -13.09
N ARG A 239 -8.17 -8.87 -13.85
CA ARG A 239 -9.18 -9.93 -13.93
C ARG A 239 -9.36 -10.66 -12.61
N TRP A 240 -8.26 -10.90 -11.88
CA TRP A 240 -8.29 -11.50 -10.58
C TRP A 240 -9.10 -10.64 -9.58
N SER A 241 -8.90 -9.32 -9.56
CA SER A 241 -9.65 -8.41 -8.68
C SER A 241 -11.14 -8.37 -9.04
N GLU A 242 -11.47 -8.24 -10.32
CA GLU A 242 -12.86 -8.26 -10.81
C GLU A 242 -13.59 -9.55 -10.37
N TYR A 243 -12.96 -10.71 -10.56
CA TYR A 243 -13.53 -12.01 -10.20
C TYR A 243 -13.73 -12.13 -8.68
N ASN A 244 -12.71 -11.82 -7.87
CA ASN A 244 -12.77 -12.00 -6.43
C ASN A 244 -13.69 -10.99 -5.73
N ARG A 245 -13.85 -9.79 -6.29
CA ARG A 245 -14.90 -8.85 -5.85
C ARG A 245 -16.29 -9.39 -6.15
N ALA A 246 -16.53 -9.78 -7.40
CA ALA A 246 -17.85 -10.25 -7.83
C ALA A 246 -18.33 -11.49 -7.06
N ASN A 247 -17.40 -12.38 -6.65
CA ASN A 247 -17.69 -13.55 -5.85
C ASN A 247 -17.73 -13.29 -4.33
N GLY A 248 -17.47 -12.05 -3.87
CA GLY A 248 -17.44 -11.71 -2.45
C GLY A 248 -16.19 -12.19 -1.69
N ASN A 249 -15.21 -12.81 -2.34
CA ASN A 249 -14.02 -13.33 -1.68
C ASN A 249 -13.24 -12.23 -0.94
N ILE A 250 -13.10 -11.04 -1.54
CA ILE A 250 -12.38 -9.94 -0.90
C ILE A 250 -13.10 -9.47 0.36
N SER A 251 -14.45 -9.39 0.33
CA SER A 251 -15.25 -9.06 1.51
C SER A 251 -15.10 -10.13 2.60
N GLU A 252 -15.11 -11.42 2.24
CA GLU A 252 -14.92 -12.52 3.20
C GLU A 252 -13.55 -12.46 3.88
N TRP A 253 -12.45 -12.22 3.15
CA TRP A 253 -11.12 -12.07 3.74
C TRP A 253 -11.04 -10.88 4.68
N LEU A 254 -11.68 -9.76 4.30
CA LEU A 254 -11.72 -8.55 5.10
C LEU A 254 -12.52 -8.77 6.39
N ILE A 255 -13.71 -9.37 6.29
CA ILE A 255 -14.56 -9.71 7.44
C ILE A 255 -13.82 -10.68 8.37
N GLY A 256 -13.24 -11.76 7.83
CA GLY A 256 -12.47 -12.72 8.62
C GLY A 256 -11.28 -12.08 9.36
N SER A 257 -10.65 -11.07 8.77
CA SER A 257 -9.60 -10.31 9.46
C SER A 257 -10.14 -9.42 10.59
N LEU A 258 -11.35 -8.87 10.46
CA LEU A 258 -12.03 -8.14 11.53
C LEU A 258 -12.46 -9.05 12.68
N GLU A 259 -12.98 -10.25 12.36
CA GLU A 259 -13.39 -11.26 13.37
C GLU A 259 -12.21 -11.65 14.28
N GLN A 260 -10.98 -11.69 13.75
CA GLN A 260 -9.77 -11.93 14.57
C GLN A 260 -9.51 -10.83 15.61
N TYR A 261 -10.10 -9.66 15.44
CA TYR A 261 -10.04 -8.53 16.39
C TYR A 261 -11.31 -8.38 17.22
N GLY A 262 -12.20 -9.37 17.20
CA GLY A 262 -13.42 -9.35 18.01
C GLY A 262 -14.51 -8.44 17.45
N VAL A 263 -14.45 -8.09 16.16
CA VAL A 263 -15.56 -7.46 15.44
C VAL A 263 -16.43 -8.56 14.83
N PRO A 264 -17.53 -8.93 15.45
CA PRO A 264 -18.33 -10.05 14.96
C PRO A 264 -19.04 -9.67 13.66
N ARG A 265 -19.16 -10.64 12.76
CA ARG A 265 -19.82 -10.46 11.45
C ARG A 265 -21.23 -9.86 11.60
N GLU A 266 -21.95 -10.24 12.64
CA GLU A 266 -23.32 -9.79 12.90
C GLU A 266 -23.39 -8.29 13.23
N SER A 267 -22.28 -7.68 13.64
CA SER A 267 -22.19 -6.22 13.89
C SER A 267 -22.01 -5.41 12.60
N LEU A 268 -21.67 -6.07 11.50
CA LEU A 268 -21.53 -5.42 10.19
C LEU A 268 -22.90 -5.38 9.48
N PRO A 269 -23.16 -4.38 8.63
CA PRO A 269 -24.36 -4.38 7.80
C PRO A 269 -24.43 -5.66 6.94
N LYS A 270 -25.62 -6.27 6.84
CA LYS A 270 -25.80 -7.58 6.16
C LYS A 270 -25.45 -7.57 4.67
N ASP A 271 -25.52 -6.41 4.05
CA ASP A 271 -25.27 -6.14 2.63
C ASP A 271 -23.97 -5.37 2.38
N VAL A 272 -23.10 -5.31 3.40
CA VAL A 272 -21.83 -4.62 3.24
C VAL A 272 -20.97 -5.36 2.20
N GLN A 273 -20.61 -4.64 1.15
CA GLN A 273 -19.61 -5.02 0.17
C GLN A 273 -18.46 -3.99 0.28
N PHE A 274 -17.29 -4.50 0.52
CA PHE A 274 -16.10 -3.67 0.64
C PHE A 274 -15.45 -3.41 -0.71
#